data_8ca05cbf745761058cbe81025ed9e4dd
#
_entry.id   8ca05cbf745761058cbe81025ed9e4dd
#
_cell.length_a   1.000
_cell.length_b   1.000
_cell.length_c   1.000
_cell.angle_alpha   90.00
_cell.angle_beta   90.00
_cell.angle_gamma   90.00
#
_symmetry.space_group_name_H-M   'P 1'
#
loop_
_entity.id
_entity.type
_entity.pdbx_description
1 polymer ?
#
loop_
_entity_poly.entity_id
_entity_poly.type
_entity_poly.pdbx_seq_one_letter_code
_entity_poly.pdbx_strand_id
1 'polypeptide(L)'
;MKLQILVPQYKESNEVIKPLLDSIAIQQSIDFKDVGVVIVSDGGDVRLSLDFLSQYPFKIEYYHNKHRGVSATRNACLDKATADYVMFCDADDMFFNACGLFIIMQEIDNGGFDSLTSTFIEETRNPKTKQPLFVNHEYDSTFVHGKVHRRAYLVDNNIRWNNNLTIHEDSYFNILCQNLSKNVKYCPNSFYLWKWRDDSVCRHDDKYILKTYNNMLDSNEALVDEFMRRGKNQQALFYIAFMIFDAYYTMNKAEWINQENKEYRDNTEKRFSKYYKKYKKYWDAISIQDKMQISNNVRSRSVNEGMQMESITIDDWLKHINKMKV
;
A
#
# COMPACT_ATOMS: atom_id res chain seq x y z
N MET A 1 19.43 11.61 -14.81
CA MET A 1 18.02 11.12 -14.76
C MET A 1 17.48 11.39 -13.37
N LYS A 2 16.42 12.16 -13.26
CA LYS A 2 15.84 12.57 -11.98
C LYS A 2 14.86 11.53 -11.43
N LEU A 3 14.02 10.93 -12.26
CA LEU A 3 12.96 10.02 -11.87
C LEU A 3 12.97 8.72 -12.68
N GLN A 4 12.78 7.59 -12.00
CA GLN A 4 12.43 6.32 -12.64
C GLN A 4 11.09 5.79 -12.12
N ILE A 5 10.23 5.41 -13.06
CA ILE A 5 8.98 4.72 -12.80
C ILE A 5 9.29 3.22 -12.77
N LEU A 6 8.98 2.57 -11.65
CA LEU A 6 9.28 1.18 -11.36
C LEU A 6 8.01 0.35 -11.52
N VAL A 7 8.00 -0.56 -12.48
CA VAL A 7 6.80 -1.29 -12.89
C VAL A 7 7.02 -2.80 -12.68
N PRO A 8 6.41 -3.40 -11.65
CA PRO A 8 6.32 -4.84 -11.56
C PRO A 8 5.34 -5.35 -12.63
N GLN A 9 5.69 -6.38 -13.38
CA GLN A 9 4.87 -6.98 -14.42
C GLN A 9 4.82 -8.51 -14.20
N TYR A 10 3.65 -9.14 -14.36
CA TYR A 10 3.51 -10.60 -14.24
C TYR A 10 2.84 -11.23 -15.46
N LYS A 11 1.62 -10.84 -15.74
CA LYS A 11 0.80 -11.35 -16.87
C LYS A 11 0.34 -10.24 -17.81
N GLU A 12 0.67 -9.00 -17.52
CA GLU A 12 0.31 -7.86 -18.33
C GLU A 12 1.04 -7.93 -19.67
N SER A 13 0.24 -8.00 -20.76
CA SER A 13 0.73 -7.98 -22.12
C SER A 13 1.07 -6.54 -22.59
N ASN A 14 1.56 -6.41 -23.82
CA ASN A 14 1.78 -5.09 -24.44
C ASN A 14 0.52 -4.22 -24.40
N GLU A 15 -0.65 -4.81 -24.64
CA GLU A 15 -1.94 -4.10 -24.65
C GLU A 15 -2.34 -3.59 -23.27
N VAL A 16 -2.01 -4.36 -22.21
CA VAL A 16 -2.36 -3.99 -20.84
C VAL A 16 -1.44 -2.88 -20.32
N ILE A 17 -0.12 -2.95 -20.59
CA ILE A 17 0.83 -1.92 -20.13
C ILE A 17 0.84 -0.67 -21.00
N LYS A 18 0.32 -0.75 -22.23
CA LYS A 18 0.31 0.36 -23.18
C LYS A 18 -0.29 1.65 -22.62
N PRO A 19 -1.45 1.66 -21.94
CA PRO A 19 -2.00 2.86 -21.32
C PRO A 19 -1.06 3.56 -20.35
N LEU A 20 -0.30 2.81 -19.54
CA LEU A 20 0.71 3.39 -18.66
C LEU A 20 1.80 4.09 -19.48
N LEU A 21 2.42 3.39 -20.42
CA LEU A 21 3.52 3.94 -21.22
C LEU A 21 3.07 5.12 -22.10
N ASP A 22 1.88 5.05 -22.70
CA ASP A 22 1.30 6.16 -23.47
C ASP A 22 1.05 7.38 -22.57
N SER A 23 0.54 7.19 -21.36
CA SER A 23 0.29 8.27 -20.40
C SER A 23 1.57 8.97 -19.93
N ILE A 24 2.71 8.25 -19.91
CA ILE A 24 4.03 8.84 -19.70
C ILE A 24 4.50 9.59 -20.95
N ALA A 25 4.29 9.05 -22.15
CA ALA A 25 4.74 9.64 -23.41
C ALA A 25 4.05 10.97 -23.76
N ILE A 26 2.83 11.19 -23.28
CA ILE A 26 2.09 12.44 -23.51
C ILE A 26 2.35 13.51 -22.44
N GLN A 27 3.22 13.26 -21.47
CA GLN A 27 3.53 14.25 -20.43
C GLN A 27 4.19 15.49 -21.03
N GLN A 28 3.77 16.64 -20.52
CA GLN A 28 4.17 17.95 -21.03
C GLN A 28 5.15 18.65 -20.10
N SER A 29 5.94 19.59 -20.66
CA SER A 29 6.86 20.45 -19.92
C SER A 29 7.93 19.68 -19.12
N ILE A 30 8.37 18.52 -19.64
CA ILE A 30 9.45 17.71 -19.09
C ILE A 30 10.49 17.38 -20.18
N ASP A 31 11.73 17.11 -19.77
CA ASP A 31 12.71 16.46 -20.64
C ASP A 31 12.70 14.95 -20.37
N PHE A 32 12.40 14.17 -21.38
CA PHE A 32 12.39 12.71 -21.26
C PHE A 32 13.77 12.10 -20.95
N LYS A 33 14.87 12.87 -21.04
CA LYS A 33 16.17 12.44 -20.54
C LYS A 33 16.21 12.33 -19.00
N ASP A 34 15.33 13.07 -18.33
CA ASP A 34 15.19 13.04 -16.87
C ASP A 34 14.24 11.96 -16.35
N VAL A 35 13.53 11.28 -17.26
CA VAL A 35 12.55 10.23 -16.92
C VAL A 35 12.98 8.90 -17.51
N GLY A 36 12.87 7.82 -16.75
CA GLY A 36 13.05 6.45 -17.23
C GLY A 36 11.99 5.50 -16.66
N VAL A 37 11.87 4.33 -17.24
CA VAL A 37 11.00 3.26 -16.78
C VAL A 37 11.84 2.00 -16.59
N VAL A 38 11.70 1.36 -15.43
CA VAL A 38 12.26 0.03 -15.16
C VAL A 38 11.12 -0.95 -15.02
N ILE A 39 11.01 -1.88 -15.93
CA ILE A 39 10.00 -2.93 -15.91
C ILE A 39 10.71 -4.23 -15.52
N VAL A 40 10.20 -4.90 -14.47
CA VAL A 40 10.68 -6.24 -14.09
C VAL A 40 9.51 -7.20 -14.16
N SER A 41 9.65 -8.20 -15.03
CA SER A 41 8.69 -9.31 -15.10
C SER A 41 8.94 -10.32 -13.98
N ASP A 42 7.88 -10.70 -13.29
CA ASP A 42 7.87 -11.71 -12.22
C ASP A 42 7.73 -13.14 -12.78
N GLY A 43 8.32 -13.42 -13.93
CA GLY A 43 8.23 -14.72 -14.58
C GLY A 43 6.96 -14.89 -15.41
N GLY A 44 6.63 -16.15 -15.69
CA GLY A 44 5.47 -16.48 -16.56
C GLY A 44 5.83 -16.43 -18.05
N ASP A 45 4.80 -16.71 -18.87
CA ASP A 45 4.96 -16.86 -20.33
C ASP A 45 4.76 -15.55 -21.10
N VAL A 46 4.20 -14.52 -20.43
CA VAL A 46 3.96 -13.21 -21.07
C VAL A 46 5.23 -12.38 -21.04
N ARG A 47 5.72 -12.02 -22.25
CA ARG A 47 6.87 -11.16 -22.44
C ARG A 47 6.47 -9.92 -23.23
N LEU A 48 6.99 -8.78 -22.81
CA LEU A 48 6.84 -7.55 -23.58
C LEU A 48 7.78 -7.57 -24.80
N SER A 49 7.27 -7.11 -25.93
CA SER A 49 8.05 -7.00 -27.15
C SER A 49 9.05 -5.83 -27.05
N LEU A 50 10.32 -6.08 -27.38
CA LEU A 50 11.32 -5.03 -27.41
C LEU A 50 11.01 -3.97 -28.46
N ASP A 51 10.46 -4.37 -29.63
CA ASP A 51 10.02 -3.45 -30.67
C ASP A 51 8.91 -2.52 -30.18
N PHE A 52 7.97 -3.05 -29.36
CA PHE A 52 6.96 -2.23 -28.72
C PHE A 52 7.56 -1.24 -27.73
N LEU A 53 8.48 -1.67 -26.87
CA LEU A 53 9.10 -0.81 -25.86
C LEU A 53 10.02 0.27 -26.49
N SER A 54 10.64 0.00 -27.64
CA SER A 54 11.53 0.95 -28.32
C SER A 54 10.83 2.16 -28.97
N GLN A 55 9.49 2.15 -29.04
CA GLN A 55 8.70 3.24 -29.65
C GLN A 55 8.54 4.45 -28.74
N TYR A 56 8.87 4.34 -27.45
CA TYR A 56 8.66 5.40 -26.47
C TYR A 56 9.83 6.39 -26.41
N PRO A 57 9.57 7.69 -26.14
CA PRO A 57 10.60 8.74 -26.19
C PRO A 57 11.52 8.76 -24.95
N PHE A 58 11.31 7.90 -23.98
CA PHE A 58 12.09 7.78 -22.75
C PHE A 58 12.78 6.42 -22.68
N LYS A 59 13.82 6.33 -21.83
CA LYS A 59 14.54 5.08 -21.62
C LYS A 59 13.66 4.07 -20.90
N ILE A 60 13.51 2.86 -21.46
CA ILE A 60 12.88 1.71 -20.84
C ILE A 60 13.90 0.60 -20.66
N GLU A 61 14.02 0.08 -19.46
CA GLU A 61 14.82 -1.08 -19.12
C GLU A 61 13.88 -2.22 -18.73
N TYR A 62 13.94 -3.32 -19.49
CA TYR A 62 13.09 -4.49 -19.27
C TYR A 62 13.90 -5.69 -18.81
N TYR A 63 13.53 -6.27 -17.68
CA TYR A 63 14.17 -7.45 -17.09
C TYR A 63 13.14 -8.55 -16.88
N HIS A 64 13.55 -9.79 -17.06
CA HIS A 64 12.70 -10.95 -16.82
C HIS A 64 13.32 -11.83 -15.75
N ASN A 65 12.57 -12.03 -14.65
CA ASN A 65 12.99 -12.82 -13.50
C ASN A 65 12.20 -14.14 -13.41
N LYS A 66 12.58 -15.00 -12.48
CA LYS A 66 11.73 -16.12 -12.03
C LYS A 66 10.63 -15.58 -11.11
N HIS A 67 9.46 -16.22 -11.15
CA HIS A 67 8.34 -15.84 -10.28
C HIS A 67 8.69 -15.93 -8.78
N ARG A 68 8.47 -14.83 -8.06
CA ARG A 68 8.75 -14.69 -6.63
C ARG A 68 7.75 -13.81 -5.90
N GLY A 69 6.72 -13.33 -6.57
CA GLY A 69 5.68 -12.45 -6.04
C GLY A 69 5.99 -10.95 -6.17
N VAL A 70 4.96 -10.14 -5.99
CA VAL A 70 4.98 -8.70 -6.24
C VAL A 70 6.02 -7.95 -5.40
N SER A 71 6.15 -8.27 -4.10
CA SER A 71 7.14 -7.66 -3.20
C SER A 71 8.57 -7.89 -3.68
N ALA A 72 8.91 -9.12 -4.07
CA ALA A 72 10.23 -9.47 -4.60
C ALA A 72 10.49 -8.77 -5.94
N THR A 73 9.47 -8.63 -6.79
CA THR A 73 9.56 -7.95 -8.08
C THR A 73 9.73 -6.45 -7.91
N ARG A 74 9.00 -5.79 -7.00
CA ARG A 74 9.21 -4.38 -6.65
C ARG A 74 10.62 -4.14 -6.07
N ASN A 75 11.14 -5.05 -5.24
CA ASN A 75 12.52 -4.98 -4.77
C ASN A 75 13.51 -5.09 -5.94
N ALA A 76 13.28 -6.00 -6.89
CA ALA A 76 14.13 -6.13 -8.07
C ALA A 76 14.08 -4.87 -8.96
N CYS A 77 12.93 -4.21 -9.11
CA CYS A 77 12.83 -2.90 -9.76
C CYS A 77 13.73 -1.87 -9.05
N LEU A 78 13.65 -1.79 -7.70
CA LEU A 78 14.45 -0.87 -6.91
C LEU A 78 15.96 -1.15 -7.03
N ASP A 79 16.37 -2.42 -7.12
CA ASP A 79 17.77 -2.82 -7.32
C ASP A 79 18.32 -2.41 -8.69
N LYS A 80 17.47 -2.30 -9.71
CA LYS A 80 17.81 -1.85 -11.05
C LYS A 80 17.74 -0.32 -11.21
N ALA A 81 17.07 0.35 -10.30
CA ALA A 81 16.91 1.80 -10.36
C ALA A 81 18.23 2.54 -10.14
N THR A 82 18.46 3.57 -10.95
CA THR A 82 19.65 4.42 -10.90
C THR A 82 19.35 5.92 -10.74
N ALA A 83 18.09 6.33 -10.95
CA ALA A 83 17.66 7.72 -10.80
C ALA A 83 17.68 8.18 -9.33
N ASP A 84 17.63 9.51 -9.13
CA ASP A 84 17.61 10.11 -7.80
C ASP A 84 16.31 9.82 -7.04
N TYR A 85 15.19 9.77 -7.78
CA TYR A 85 13.86 9.46 -7.28
C TYR A 85 13.24 8.27 -7.99
N VAL A 86 12.37 7.56 -7.29
CA VAL A 86 11.63 6.40 -7.80
C VAL A 86 10.15 6.51 -7.47
N MET A 87 9.31 6.04 -8.38
CA MET A 87 7.86 5.94 -8.22
C MET A 87 7.44 4.54 -8.66
N PHE A 88 6.75 3.80 -7.80
CA PHE A 88 6.15 2.53 -8.21
C PHE A 88 4.82 2.78 -8.91
N CYS A 89 4.60 2.10 -10.03
CA CYS A 89 3.33 2.08 -10.75
C CYS A 89 2.97 0.64 -11.10
N ASP A 90 1.73 0.27 -10.90
CA ASP A 90 1.25 -1.03 -11.37
C ASP A 90 1.09 -1.00 -12.91
N ALA A 91 1.37 -2.12 -13.57
CA ALA A 91 1.48 -2.17 -15.03
C ALA A 91 0.15 -1.91 -15.76
N ASP A 92 -0.98 -2.04 -15.07
CA ASP A 92 -2.34 -1.86 -15.57
C ASP A 92 -2.96 -0.49 -15.23
N ASP A 93 -2.20 0.39 -14.55
CA ASP A 93 -2.62 1.74 -14.19
C ASP A 93 -2.13 2.79 -15.20
N MET A 94 -2.27 4.08 -14.90
CA MET A 94 -1.77 5.16 -15.75
C MET A 94 -1.67 6.50 -15.03
N PHE A 95 -0.97 7.45 -15.64
CA PHE A 95 -1.06 8.85 -15.22
C PHE A 95 -2.42 9.43 -15.60
N PHE A 96 -3.05 10.14 -14.67
CA PHE A 96 -4.39 10.71 -14.85
C PHE A 96 -4.40 11.91 -15.83
N ASN A 97 -3.32 12.70 -15.86
CA ASN A 97 -3.22 13.91 -16.67
C ASN A 97 -1.83 14.08 -17.28
N ALA A 98 -1.72 15.00 -18.23
CA ALA A 98 -0.48 15.28 -18.97
C ALA A 98 0.54 16.15 -18.20
N CYS A 99 0.26 16.56 -16.96
CA CYS A 99 1.16 17.41 -16.16
C CYS A 99 1.70 16.70 -14.91
N GLY A 100 1.39 15.43 -14.72
CA GLY A 100 1.76 14.68 -13.51
C GLY A 100 3.27 14.64 -13.27
N LEU A 101 4.04 14.32 -14.31
CA LEU A 101 5.51 14.31 -14.22
C LEU A 101 6.09 15.71 -14.02
N PHE A 102 5.52 16.73 -14.65
CA PHE A 102 5.95 18.12 -14.43
C PHE A 102 5.79 18.53 -12.96
N ILE A 103 4.65 18.21 -12.34
CA ILE A 103 4.41 18.48 -10.92
C ILE A 103 5.45 17.78 -10.04
N ILE A 104 5.72 16.51 -10.31
CA ILE A 104 6.74 15.74 -9.57
C ILE A 104 8.13 16.38 -9.72
N MET A 105 8.51 16.79 -10.96
CA MET A 105 9.78 17.44 -11.22
C MET A 105 9.91 18.79 -10.49
N GLN A 106 8.83 19.58 -10.46
CA GLN A 106 8.82 20.82 -9.67
C GLN A 106 9.05 20.55 -8.17
N GLU A 107 8.42 19.52 -7.60
CA GLU A 107 8.62 19.17 -6.18
C GLU A 107 10.06 18.70 -5.90
N ILE A 108 10.69 18.00 -6.85
CA ILE A 108 12.10 17.62 -6.79
C ILE A 108 13.00 18.86 -6.84
N ASP A 109 12.78 19.76 -7.79
CA ASP A 109 13.61 20.95 -8.02
C ASP A 109 13.43 22.00 -6.91
N ASN A 110 12.26 22.04 -6.26
CA ASN A 110 11.94 22.92 -5.13
C ASN A 110 12.43 22.41 -3.76
N GLY A 111 13.57 21.76 -3.71
CA GLY A 111 14.23 21.32 -2.48
C GLY A 111 14.03 19.86 -2.12
N GLY A 112 13.32 19.10 -2.96
CA GLY A 112 13.18 17.67 -2.83
C GLY A 112 12.44 17.19 -1.57
N PHE A 113 12.48 15.89 -1.35
CA PHE A 113 11.81 15.20 -0.25
C PHE A 113 12.43 13.81 -0.06
N ASP A 114 12.20 13.16 1.06
CA ASP A 114 12.49 11.74 1.23
C ASP A 114 11.36 10.88 0.67
N SER A 115 10.11 11.29 0.99
CA SER A 115 8.89 10.65 0.52
C SER A 115 7.82 11.70 0.20
N LEU A 116 7.21 11.61 -0.96
CA LEU A 116 6.08 12.43 -1.38
C LEU A 116 4.87 11.52 -1.54
N THR A 117 3.74 11.95 -0.99
CA THR A 117 2.44 11.32 -1.19
C THR A 117 1.53 12.29 -1.93
N SER A 118 1.01 11.90 -3.09
CA SER A 118 -0.02 12.67 -3.79
C SER A 118 -1.41 12.12 -3.54
N THR A 119 -2.41 12.95 -3.81
CA THR A 119 -3.76 12.44 -4.08
C THR A 119 -3.72 11.52 -5.30
N PHE A 120 -4.46 10.43 -5.28
CA PHE A 120 -4.68 9.60 -6.46
C PHE A 120 -6.17 9.41 -6.74
N ILE A 121 -6.51 9.04 -7.94
CA ILE A 121 -7.88 8.81 -8.38
C ILE A 121 -8.08 7.31 -8.56
N GLU A 122 -9.14 6.79 -7.97
CA GLU A 122 -9.63 5.45 -8.22
C GLU A 122 -10.77 5.48 -9.23
N GLU A 123 -10.63 4.75 -10.33
CA GLU A 123 -11.75 4.43 -11.19
C GLU A 123 -12.50 3.23 -10.61
N THR A 124 -13.75 3.41 -10.28
CA THR A 124 -14.65 2.36 -9.79
C THR A 124 -15.94 2.31 -10.59
N ARG A 125 -16.90 1.49 -10.18
CA ARG A 125 -18.18 1.35 -10.88
C ARG A 125 -19.34 1.66 -9.94
N ASN A 126 -20.30 2.43 -10.41
CA ASN A 126 -21.55 2.62 -9.70
C ASN A 126 -22.23 1.25 -9.48
N PRO A 127 -22.56 0.86 -8.25
CA PRO A 127 -23.12 -0.47 -7.97
C PRO A 127 -24.40 -0.80 -8.74
N LYS A 128 -25.24 0.25 -9.01
CA LYS A 128 -26.54 0.10 -9.68
C LYS A 128 -26.44 0.26 -11.20
N THR A 129 -25.78 1.31 -11.67
CA THR A 129 -25.77 1.67 -13.09
C THR A 129 -24.58 1.08 -13.85
N LYS A 130 -23.56 0.56 -13.14
CA LYS A 130 -22.28 0.07 -13.67
C LYS A 130 -21.47 1.15 -14.43
N GLN A 131 -21.90 2.40 -14.41
CA GLN A 131 -21.17 3.50 -15.00
C GLN A 131 -19.88 3.79 -14.22
N PRO A 132 -18.81 4.28 -14.89
CA PRO A 132 -17.58 4.68 -14.23
C PRO A 132 -17.86 5.76 -13.17
N LEU A 133 -17.22 5.60 -12.02
CA LEU A 133 -17.11 6.61 -10.97
C LEU A 133 -15.63 6.84 -10.67
N PHE A 134 -15.28 8.07 -10.32
CA PHE A 134 -13.92 8.45 -9.95
C PHE A 134 -13.92 8.96 -8.51
N VAL A 135 -13.11 8.33 -7.67
CA VAL A 135 -12.99 8.65 -6.25
C VAL A 135 -11.59 9.18 -5.96
N ASN A 136 -11.50 10.33 -5.32
CA ASN A 136 -10.22 10.87 -4.86
C ASN A 136 -9.83 10.26 -3.52
N HIS A 137 -8.58 9.82 -3.44
CA HIS A 137 -7.94 9.36 -2.21
C HIS A 137 -6.87 10.37 -1.77
N GLU A 138 -7.27 11.21 -0.82
CA GLU A 138 -6.38 12.23 -0.24
C GLU A 138 -5.65 11.67 0.98
N TYR A 139 -4.38 12.07 1.15
CA TYR A 139 -3.55 11.69 2.30
C TYR A 139 -3.44 10.18 2.56
N ASP A 140 -3.70 9.35 1.55
CA ASP A 140 -3.57 7.90 1.72
C ASP A 140 -2.12 7.51 2.00
N SER A 141 -1.91 6.77 3.08
CA SER A 141 -0.59 6.30 3.51
C SER A 141 -0.33 4.83 3.20
N THR A 142 -1.28 4.14 2.61
CA THR A 142 -1.26 2.68 2.47
C THR A 142 -0.96 2.20 1.06
N PHE A 143 -1.73 2.64 0.08
CA PHE A 143 -1.55 2.21 -1.31
C PHE A 143 -0.24 2.74 -1.92
N VAL A 144 0.28 2.01 -2.91
CA VAL A 144 1.50 2.40 -3.65
C VAL A 144 1.27 3.61 -4.57
N HIS A 145 0.01 3.89 -4.88
CA HIS A 145 -0.43 4.87 -5.87
C HIS A 145 0.00 6.30 -5.54
N GLY A 146 0.57 7.01 -6.51
CA GLY A 146 0.95 8.40 -6.39
C GLY A 146 2.06 8.71 -5.40
N LYS A 147 2.91 7.73 -5.03
CA LYS A 147 4.02 7.94 -4.12
C LYS A 147 5.36 7.97 -4.82
N VAL A 148 6.16 8.97 -4.46
CA VAL A 148 7.52 9.16 -4.99
C VAL A 148 8.51 9.18 -3.83
N HIS A 149 9.61 8.47 -3.98
CA HIS A 149 10.64 8.36 -2.92
C HIS A 149 12.02 8.72 -3.45
N ARG A 150 12.80 9.41 -2.66
CA ARG A 150 14.22 9.59 -2.92
C ARG A 150 14.93 8.24 -2.79
N ARG A 151 15.54 7.75 -3.87
CA ARG A 151 16.15 6.41 -3.91
C ARG A 151 17.24 6.24 -2.84
N ALA A 152 18.12 7.24 -2.66
CA ALA A 152 19.14 7.19 -1.62
C ALA A 152 18.53 7.04 -0.21
N TYR A 153 17.41 7.72 0.06
CA TYR A 153 16.70 7.56 1.35
C TYR A 153 16.26 6.11 1.59
N LEU A 154 15.71 5.43 0.57
CA LEU A 154 15.30 4.02 0.68
C LEU A 154 16.51 3.11 0.92
N VAL A 155 17.59 3.33 0.17
CA VAL A 155 18.82 2.51 0.24
C VAL A 155 19.54 2.70 1.58
N ASP A 156 19.78 3.95 1.98
CA ASP A 156 20.53 4.29 3.20
C ASP A 156 19.83 3.82 4.47
N ASN A 157 18.49 3.79 4.45
CA ASN A 157 17.69 3.30 5.55
C ASN A 157 17.31 1.82 5.41
N ASN A 158 17.82 1.12 4.39
CA ASN A 158 17.46 -0.28 4.11
C ASN A 158 15.95 -0.51 4.13
N ILE A 159 15.19 0.36 3.43
CA ILE A 159 13.75 0.23 3.29
C ILE A 159 13.45 -0.63 2.07
N ARG A 160 12.78 -1.76 2.28
CA ARG A 160 12.49 -2.76 1.26
C ARG A 160 11.07 -3.28 1.42
N TRP A 161 10.52 -3.76 0.33
CA TRP A 161 9.30 -4.55 0.34
C TRP A 161 9.52 -5.86 1.10
N ASN A 162 8.56 -6.26 1.91
CA ASN A 162 8.67 -7.50 2.67
C ASN A 162 8.21 -8.68 1.80
N ASN A 163 9.14 -9.53 1.39
CA ASN A 163 8.88 -10.67 0.51
C ASN A 163 7.93 -11.74 1.10
N ASN A 164 7.70 -11.69 2.40
CA ASN A 164 6.77 -12.61 3.08
C ASN A 164 5.32 -12.10 3.05
N LEU A 165 5.09 -10.89 2.56
CA LEU A 165 3.76 -10.30 2.44
C LEU A 165 3.30 -10.36 0.98
N THR A 166 2.11 -10.94 0.76
CA THR A 166 1.47 -11.07 -0.55
C THR A 166 0.29 -10.13 -0.73
N ILE A 167 -0.28 -9.66 0.38
CA ILE A 167 -1.37 -8.69 0.48
C ILE A 167 -1.03 -7.76 1.63
N HIS A 168 -1.40 -6.48 1.54
CA HIS A 168 -1.03 -5.40 2.47
C HIS A 168 0.49 -5.14 2.55
N GLU A 169 1.25 -5.57 1.55
CA GLU A 169 2.68 -5.27 1.41
C GLU A 169 2.92 -3.78 1.18
N ASP A 170 2.01 -3.10 0.48
CA ASP A 170 2.07 -1.64 0.28
C ASP A 170 1.85 -0.88 1.58
N SER A 171 0.91 -1.29 2.41
CA SER A 171 0.72 -0.69 3.74
C SER A 171 2.00 -0.78 4.57
N TYR A 172 2.65 -1.96 4.60
CA TYR A 172 3.93 -2.14 5.28
C TYR A 172 4.99 -1.17 4.75
N PHE A 173 5.21 -1.16 3.42
CA PHE A 173 6.27 -0.39 2.79
C PHE A 173 6.05 1.13 2.94
N ASN A 174 4.86 1.61 2.61
CA ASN A 174 4.57 3.04 2.60
C ASN A 174 4.52 3.65 4.01
N ILE A 175 3.95 2.94 4.97
CA ILE A 175 3.95 3.37 6.38
C ILE A 175 5.39 3.43 6.89
N LEU A 176 6.23 2.45 6.55
CA LEU A 176 7.64 2.47 6.92
C LEU A 176 8.37 3.66 6.30
N CYS A 177 8.16 3.91 4.99
CA CYS A 177 8.73 5.07 4.30
C CYS A 177 8.37 6.41 4.97
N GLN A 178 7.12 6.59 5.34
CA GLN A 178 6.67 7.84 5.96
C GLN A 178 7.20 8.03 7.38
N ASN A 179 7.18 6.97 8.19
CA ASN A 179 7.57 7.06 9.61
C ASN A 179 9.08 7.11 9.85
N LEU A 180 9.90 6.70 8.90
CA LEU A 180 11.36 6.82 8.98
C LEU A 180 11.88 8.12 8.36
N SER A 181 11.08 8.78 7.51
CA SER A 181 11.45 10.02 6.84
C SER A 181 11.47 11.20 7.81
N LYS A 182 12.40 12.11 7.55
CA LYS A 182 12.47 13.45 8.18
C LYS A 182 11.88 14.53 7.27
N ASN A 183 11.61 14.22 6.02
CA ASN A 183 11.12 15.16 5.02
C ASN A 183 10.02 14.50 4.18
N VAL A 184 8.81 14.36 4.76
CA VAL A 184 7.62 13.90 4.06
C VAL A 184 6.92 15.11 3.45
N LYS A 185 6.61 15.03 2.16
CA LYS A 185 5.78 16.01 1.44
C LYS A 185 4.42 15.42 1.10
N TYR A 186 3.42 16.26 1.13
CA TYR A 186 2.12 15.96 0.56
C TYR A 186 1.86 16.88 -0.65
N CYS A 187 1.43 16.27 -1.75
CA CYS A 187 1.04 16.96 -2.98
C CYS A 187 -0.48 16.78 -3.19
N PRO A 188 -1.28 17.86 -3.15
CA PRO A 188 -2.72 17.76 -3.31
C PRO A 188 -3.16 17.45 -4.76
N ASN A 189 -2.22 17.52 -5.71
CA ASN A 189 -2.52 17.23 -7.10
C ASN A 189 -2.62 15.73 -7.34
N SER A 190 -3.65 15.34 -8.09
CA SER A 190 -3.84 13.94 -8.52
C SER A 190 -3.15 13.73 -9.86
N PHE A 191 -2.16 12.87 -9.91
CA PHE A 191 -1.48 12.50 -11.15
C PHE A 191 -1.51 10.99 -11.44
N TYR A 192 -2.01 10.17 -10.53
CA TYR A 192 -2.10 8.72 -10.67
C TYR A 192 -3.56 8.30 -10.78
N LEU A 193 -3.88 7.43 -11.75
CA LEU A 193 -5.18 6.79 -11.91
C LEU A 193 -5.05 5.28 -11.67
N TRP A 194 -5.66 4.82 -10.60
CA TRP A 194 -5.89 3.41 -10.36
C TRP A 194 -7.09 2.96 -11.20
N LYS A 195 -6.80 2.32 -12.32
CA LYS A 195 -7.80 1.96 -13.31
C LYS A 195 -8.68 0.79 -12.85
N TRP A 196 -9.93 0.81 -13.29
CA TRP A 196 -10.82 -0.33 -13.12
C TRP A 196 -10.37 -1.51 -13.99
N ARG A 197 -10.37 -2.71 -13.38
CA ARG A 197 -10.25 -3.99 -14.08
C ARG A 197 -11.26 -4.97 -13.52
N ASP A 198 -11.86 -5.78 -14.43
CA ASP A 198 -12.85 -6.79 -14.04
C ASP A 198 -12.23 -7.98 -13.29
N ASP A 199 -10.92 -8.20 -13.40
CA ASP A 199 -10.16 -9.25 -12.71
C ASP A 199 -9.32 -8.72 -11.53
N SER A 200 -9.61 -7.52 -11.03
CA SER A 200 -8.90 -6.92 -9.88
C SER A 200 -9.11 -7.73 -8.61
N VAL A 201 -8.03 -8.07 -7.92
CA VAL A 201 -8.06 -8.88 -6.68
C VAL A 201 -8.81 -8.18 -5.54
N CYS A 202 -8.75 -6.84 -5.48
CA CYS A 202 -9.26 -6.06 -4.34
C CYS A 202 -10.70 -5.56 -4.51
N ARG A 203 -11.27 -5.56 -5.74
CA ARG A 203 -12.49 -4.80 -6.05
C ARG A 203 -13.75 -5.63 -6.29
N HIS A 204 -13.63 -6.96 -6.38
CA HIS A 204 -14.77 -7.84 -6.68
C HIS A 204 -15.58 -8.25 -5.48
N ASP A 205 -15.08 -7.98 -4.28
CA ASP A 205 -15.68 -8.52 -3.08
C ASP A 205 -15.80 -7.44 -2.01
N ASP A 206 -17.02 -7.01 -1.75
CA ASP A 206 -17.37 -6.06 -0.67
C ASP A 206 -16.89 -6.56 0.71
N LYS A 207 -16.58 -7.87 0.82
CA LYS A 207 -16.06 -8.51 2.03
C LYS A 207 -14.56 -8.82 1.95
N TYR A 208 -13.83 -8.21 1.01
CA TYR A 208 -12.39 -8.47 0.82
C TYR A 208 -11.59 -8.32 2.12
N ILE A 209 -11.80 -7.24 2.87
CA ILE A 209 -11.12 -7.01 4.15
C ILE A 209 -11.41 -8.15 5.15
N LEU A 210 -12.64 -8.64 5.22
CA LEU A 210 -13.00 -9.74 6.12
C LEU A 210 -12.29 -11.05 5.75
N LYS A 211 -11.99 -11.26 4.45
CA LYS A 211 -11.29 -12.45 3.95
C LYS A 211 -9.76 -12.33 4.00
N THR A 212 -9.23 -11.12 4.11
CA THR A 212 -7.79 -10.85 4.11
C THR A 212 -7.26 -10.31 5.45
N TYR A 213 -8.09 -10.37 6.50
CA TYR A 213 -7.72 -9.81 7.81
C TYR A 213 -6.46 -10.44 8.41
N ASN A 214 -6.22 -11.73 8.16
CA ASN A 214 -4.98 -12.39 8.57
C ASN A 214 -3.74 -11.74 7.92
N ASN A 215 -3.84 -11.38 6.63
CA ASN A 215 -2.75 -10.69 5.92
C ASN A 215 -2.51 -9.29 6.48
N MET A 216 -3.57 -8.60 6.92
CA MET A 216 -3.43 -7.30 7.58
C MET A 216 -2.74 -7.44 8.96
N LEU A 217 -3.08 -8.49 9.73
CA LEU A 217 -2.38 -8.82 10.96
C LEU A 217 -0.90 -9.12 10.71
N ASP A 218 -0.58 -9.89 9.68
CA ASP A 218 0.80 -10.24 9.34
C ASP A 218 1.60 -9.00 8.88
N SER A 219 0.99 -8.13 8.09
CA SER A 219 1.59 -6.85 7.67
C SER A 219 1.86 -5.93 8.86
N ASN A 220 0.89 -5.78 9.76
CA ASN A 220 1.04 -4.95 10.96
C ASN A 220 2.09 -5.53 11.91
N GLU A 221 2.09 -6.86 12.14
CA GLU A 221 3.10 -7.51 12.98
C GLU A 221 4.51 -7.30 12.44
N ALA A 222 4.70 -7.49 11.13
CA ALA A 222 5.98 -7.24 10.48
C ALA A 222 6.42 -5.76 10.62
N LEU A 223 5.49 -4.82 10.50
CA LEU A 223 5.75 -3.39 10.68
C LEU A 223 6.14 -3.04 12.11
N VAL A 224 5.43 -3.57 13.10
CA VAL A 224 5.73 -3.36 14.52
C VAL A 224 7.09 -3.93 14.88
N ASP A 225 7.39 -5.16 14.44
CA ASP A 225 8.69 -5.81 14.69
C ASP A 225 9.83 -5.00 14.04
N GLU A 226 9.63 -4.45 12.85
CA GLU A 226 10.61 -3.63 12.16
C GLU A 226 10.83 -2.29 12.88
N PHE A 227 9.78 -1.63 13.37
CA PHE A 227 9.92 -0.42 14.20
C PHE A 227 10.67 -0.71 15.50
N MET A 228 10.37 -1.83 16.18
CA MET A 228 11.09 -2.25 17.39
C MET A 228 12.56 -2.51 17.09
N ARG A 229 12.87 -3.24 16.02
CA ARG A 229 14.24 -3.52 15.59
C ARG A 229 15.05 -2.25 15.32
N ARG A 230 14.39 -1.19 14.85
CA ARG A 230 14.97 0.13 14.57
C ARG A 230 14.99 1.07 15.78
N GLY A 231 14.49 0.66 16.94
CA GLY A 231 14.38 1.52 18.13
C GLY A 231 13.28 2.59 18.00
N LYS A 232 12.36 2.45 17.06
CA LYS A 232 11.22 3.36 16.85
C LYS A 232 10.03 2.95 17.75
N ASN A 233 10.26 3.00 19.06
CA ASN A 233 9.32 2.48 20.03
C ASN A 233 7.96 3.19 20.04
N GLN A 234 7.93 4.51 19.83
CA GLN A 234 6.66 5.25 19.78
C GLN A 234 5.80 4.82 18.60
N GLN A 235 6.40 4.65 17.42
CA GLN A 235 5.71 4.13 16.25
C GLN A 235 5.20 2.70 16.49
N ALA A 236 6.04 1.84 17.06
CA ALA A 236 5.64 0.48 17.41
C ALA A 236 4.43 0.48 18.35
N LEU A 237 4.43 1.28 19.43
CA LEU A 237 3.32 1.39 20.37
C LEU A 237 2.03 1.90 19.69
N PHE A 238 2.16 2.89 18.80
CA PHE A 238 1.02 3.39 18.02
C PHE A 238 0.38 2.28 17.17
N TYR A 239 1.17 1.53 16.39
CA TYR A 239 0.66 0.48 15.51
C TYR A 239 0.17 -0.76 16.25
N ILE A 240 0.70 -1.05 17.43
CA ILE A 240 0.12 -2.06 18.34
C ILE A 240 -1.28 -1.63 18.78
N ALA A 241 -1.43 -0.41 19.28
CA ALA A 241 -2.72 0.09 19.73
C ALA A 241 -3.73 0.20 18.58
N PHE A 242 -3.28 0.72 17.42
CA PHE A 242 -4.08 0.79 16.21
C PHE A 242 -4.66 -0.58 15.85
N MET A 243 -3.81 -1.62 15.78
CA MET A 243 -4.25 -2.97 15.41
C MET A 243 -5.20 -3.59 16.43
N ILE A 244 -4.98 -3.33 17.73
CA ILE A 244 -5.87 -3.84 18.78
C ILE A 244 -7.25 -3.18 18.68
N PHE A 245 -7.33 -1.87 18.46
CA PHE A 245 -8.61 -1.20 18.28
C PHE A 245 -9.29 -1.57 16.96
N ASP A 246 -8.52 -1.68 15.88
CA ASP A 246 -9.06 -2.12 14.59
C ASP A 246 -9.66 -3.53 14.68
N ALA A 247 -8.95 -4.46 15.31
CA ALA A 247 -9.46 -5.80 15.57
C ALA A 247 -10.70 -5.80 16.47
N TYR A 248 -10.69 -4.98 17.54
CA TYR A 248 -11.85 -4.84 18.39
C TYR A 248 -13.09 -4.36 17.62
N TYR A 249 -12.94 -3.31 16.81
CA TYR A 249 -14.06 -2.80 16.02
C TYR A 249 -14.46 -3.78 14.90
N THR A 250 -13.53 -4.40 14.21
CA THR A 250 -13.82 -5.35 13.12
C THR A 250 -14.45 -6.64 13.61
N MET A 251 -13.90 -7.27 14.63
CA MET A 251 -14.34 -8.59 15.10
C MET A 251 -15.63 -8.53 15.94
N ASN A 252 -16.08 -7.35 16.32
CA ASN A 252 -17.37 -7.17 16.99
C ASN A 252 -18.46 -6.59 16.08
N LYS A 253 -18.22 -6.52 14.75
CA LYS A 253 -19.26 -6.19 13.76
C LYS A 253 -20.16 -7.39 13.47
N ALA A 254 -21.43 -7.08 13.14
CA ALA A 254 -22.39 -8.12 12.76
C ALA A 254 -21.90 -8.94 11.55
N GLU A 255 -21.27 -8.29 10.55
CA GLU A 255 -20.73 -8.95 9.37
C GLU A 255 -19.60 -9.93 9.69
N TRP A 256 -18.74 -9.61 10.69
CA TRP A 256 -17.70 -10.52 11.16
C TRP A 256 -18.30 -11.71 11.90
N ILE A 257 -19.22 -11.44 12.84
CA ILE A 257 -19.84 -12.47 13.69
C ILE A 257 -20.66 -13.45 12.85
N ASN A 258 -21.37 -12.95 11.84
CA ASN A 258 -22.28 -13.73 10.99
C ASN A 258 -21.66 -14.19 9.67
N GLN A 259 -20.33 -14.04 9.45
CA GLN A 259 -19.72 -14.50 8.21
C GLN A 259 -19.86 -16.02 8.04
N GLU A 260 -20.06 -16.45 6.80
CA GLU A 260 -20.30 -17.84 6.44
C GLU A 260 -19.08 -18.74 6.73
N ASN A 261 -17.88 -18.22 6.51
CA ASN A 261 -16.63 -18.97 6.75
C ASN A 261 -16.22 -18.90 8.24
N LYS A 262 -16.89 -19.70 9.05
CA LYS A 262 -16.60 -19.80 10.49
C LYS A 262 -15.17 -20.26 10.80
N GLU A 263 -14.63 -21.17 10.00
CA GLU A 263 -13.27 -21.66 10.19
C GLU A 263 -12.24 -20.53 10.02
N TYR A 264 -12.40 -19.72 8.96
CA TYR A 264 -11.54 -18.54 8.75
C TYR A 264 -11.65 -17.55 9.93
N ARG A 265 -12.87 -17.25 10.37
CA ARG A 265 -13.11 -16.38 11.52
C ARG A 265 -12.38 -16.88 12.76
N ASP A 266 -12.63 -18.13 13.16
CA ASP A 266 -12.08 -18.73 14.37
C ASP A 266 -10.52 -18.80 14.31
N ASN A 267 -9.97 -19.09 13.13
CA ASN A 267 -8.52 -19.08 12.90
C ASN A 267 -7.94 -17.66 12.98
N THR A 268 -8.65 -16.65 12.48
CA THR A 268 -8.21 -15.25 12.54
C THR A 268 -8.26 -14.73 13.98
N GLU A 269 -9.30 -15.05 14.75
CA GLU A 269 -9.39 -14.68 16.16
C GLU A 269 -8.27 -15.34 17.00
N LYS A 270 -7.93 -16.61 16.73
CA LYS A 270 -6.77 -17.28 17.32
C LYS A 270 -5.45 -16.60 16.90
N ARG A 271 -5.31 -16.23 15.60
CA ARG A 271 -4.14 -15.48 15.10
C ARG A 271 -4.00 -14.13 15.81
N PHE A 272 -5.12 -13.40 15.98
CA PHE A 272 -5.13 -12.16 16.76
C PHE A 272 -4.79 -12.40 18.24
N SER A 273 -5.28 -13.48 18.85
CA SER A 273 -4.90 -13.84 20.23
C SER A 273 -3.38 -14.02 20.38
N LYS A 274 -2.70 -14.64 19.39
CA LYS A 274 -1.22 -14.72 19.37
C LYS A 274 -0.59 -13.34 19.33
N TYR A 275 -1.07 -12.49 18.42
CA TYR A 275 -0.63 -11.12 18.28
C TYR A 275 -0.76 -10.35 19.60
N TYR A 276 -1.95 -10.37 20.21
CA TYR A 276 -2.22 -9.69 21.47
C TYR A 276 -1.31 -10.19 22.61
N LYS A 277 -1.14 -11.52 22.74
CA LYS A 277 -0.25 -12.10 23.76
C LYS A 277 1.21 -11.66 23.58
N LYS A 278 1.69 -11.61 22.32
CA LYS A 278 3.04 -11.14 21.98
C LYS A 278 3.28 -9.69 22.42
N TYR A 279 2.30 -8.82 22.20
CA TYR A 279 2.45 -7.39 22.44
C TYR A 279 1.75 -6.87 23.71
N LYS A 280 1.13 -7.73 24.52
CA LYS A 280 0.36 -7.36 25.69
C LYS A 280 1.10 -6.42 26.64
N LYS A 281 2.37 -6.69 26.94
CA LYS A 281 3.17 -5.84 27.83
C LYS A 281 3.33 -4.40 27.31
N TYR A 282 3.37 -4.23 26.00
CA TYR A 282 3.44 -2.91 25.36
C TYR A 282 2.08 -2.22 25.37
N TRP A 283 1.01 -2.96 25.10
CA TRP A 283 -0.35 -2.47 25.24
C TRP A 283 -0.65 -1.97 26.64
N ASP A 284 -0.25 -2.73 27.67
CA ASP A 284 -0.46 -2.36 29.07
C ASP A 284 0.32 -1.09 29.45
N ALA A 285 1.44 -0.82 28.80
CA ALA A 285 2.29 0.36 29.02
C ALA A 285 1.79 1.64 28.29
N ILE A 286 0.87 1.53 27.33
CA ILE A 286 0.31 2.70 26.63
C ILE A 286 -0.62 3.46 27.57
N SER A 287 -0.48 4.80 27.63
CA SER A 287 -1.31 5.64 28.47
C SER A 287 -2.79 5.55 28.06
N ILE A 288 -3.69 5.79 29.01
CA ILE A 288 -5.14 5.81 28.73
C ILE A 288 -5.44 6.92 27.71
N GLN A 289 -4.78 8.07 27.81
CA GLN A 289 -4.97 9.20 26.89
C GLN A 289 -4.60 8.82 25.44
N ASP A 290 -3.44 8.17 25.23
CA ASP A 290 -3.03 7.72 23.90
C ASP A 290 -3.98 6.67 23.35
N LYS A 291 -4.41 5.71 24.19
CA LYS A 291 -5.41 4.71 23.81
C LYS A 291 -6.71 5.37 23.36
N MET A 292 -7.20 6.36 24.08
CA MET A 292 -8.44 7.08 23.72
C MET A 292 -8.28 7.81 22.38
N GLN A 293 -7.15 8.49 22.16
CA GLN A 293 -6.89 9.20 20.91
C GLN A 293 -6.83 8.23 19.72
N ILE A 294 -6.10 7.12 19.84
CA ILE A 294 -5.99 6.10 18.78
C ILE A 294 -7.35 5.44 18.53
N SER A 295 -8.08 5.09 19.60
CA SER A 295 -9.43 4.54 19.51
C SER A 295 -10.39 5.44 18.72
N ASN A 296 -10.37 6.75 19.00
CA ASN A 296 -11.22 7.71 18.29
C ASN A 296 -10.88 7.79 16.79
N ASN A 297 -9.59 7.75 16.44
CA ASN A 297 -9.14 7.75 15.04
C ASN A 297 -9.59 6.48 14.30
N VAL A 298 -9.48 5.31 14.93
CA VAL A 298 -9.95 4.04 14.35
C VAL A 298 -11.47 4.00 14.27
N ARG A 299 -12.17 4.42 15.34
CA ARG A 299 -13.62 4.45 15.40
C ARG A 299 -14.25 5.34 14.32
N SER A 300 -13.65 6.50 14.03
CA SER A 300 -14.19 7.41 13.01
C SER A 300 -14.25 6.76 11.61
N ARG A 301 -13.28 5.93 11.28
CA ARG A 301 -13.30 5.12 10.05
C ARG A 301 -14.44 4.10 10.07
N SER A 302 -14.60 3.42 11.20
CA SER A 302 -15.58 2.35 11.39
C SER A 302 -17.04 2.87 11.44
N VAL A 303 -17.30 4.03 12.04
CA VAL A 303 -18.65 4.63 12.15
C VAL A 303 -19.15 5.12 10.79
N ASN A 304 -18.27 5.63 9.93
CA ASN A 304 -18.64 6.05 8.57
C ASN A 304 -19.14 4.89 7.70
N GLU A 305 -18.88 3.64 8.10
CA GLU A 305 -19.33 2.42 7.40
C GLU A 305 -20.68 1.88 7.94
N GLY A 306 -21.37 2.61 8.82
CA GLY A 306 -22.73 2.26 9.31
C GLY A 306 -22.81 1.04 10.23
N MET A 307 -21.79 0.78 11.03
CA MET A 307 -21.64 -0.44 11.81
C MET A 307 -22.56 -0.57 13.00
N GLN A 308 -23.25 -1.70 13.10
CA GLN A 308 -23.82 -2.20 14.35
C GLN A 308 -22.77 -3.02 15.11
N MET A 309 -22.45 -2.61 16.34
CA MET A 309 -21.54 -3.32 17.22
C MET A 309 -22.27 -3.97 18.39
N GLU A 310 -21.80 -5.12 18.84
CA GLU A 310 -22.22 -5.67 20.14
C GLU A 310 -21.71 -4.79 21.29
N SER A 311 -22.48 -4.71 22.37
CA SER A 311 -22.17 -3.88 23.54
C SER A 311 -21.19 -4.59 24.49
N ILE A 312 -19.98 -4.90 24.01
CA ILE A 312 -18.91 -5.43 24.85
C ILE A 312 -17.82 -4.36 25.03
N THR A 313 -17.26 -4.23 26.23
CA THR A 313 -16.12 -3.34 26.44
C THR A 313 -14.85 -3.94 25.86
N ILE A 314 -13.90 -3.09 25.41
CA ILE A 314 -12.61 -3.58 24.92
C ILE A 314 -11.85 -4.42 25.96
N ASP A 315 -11.93 -4.05 27.22
CA ASP A 315 -11.25 -4.79 28.30
C ASP A 315 -11.85 -6.18 28.50
N ASP A 316 -13.15 -6.34 28.42
CA ASP A 316 -13.78 -7.65 28.55
C ASP A 316 -13.56 -8.51 27.30
N TRP A 317 -13.57 -7.89 26.11
CA TRP A 317 -13.21 -8.56 24.87
C TRP A 317 -11.75 -9.04 24.87
N LEU A 318 -10.81 -8.21 25.31
CA LEU A 318 -9.39 -8.60 25.42
C LEU A 318 -9.17 -9.71 26.48
N LYS A 319 -9.94 -9.72 27.58
CA LYS A 319 -9.93 -10.85 28.53
C LYS A 319 -10.37 -12.15 27.87
N HIS A 320 -11.39 -12.10 27.01
CA HIS A 320 -11.86 -13.26 26.24
C HIS A 320 -10.77 -13.72 25.26
N ILE A 321 -10.26 -12.82 24.42
CA ILE A 321 -9.16 -13.09 23.46
C ILE A 321 -7.94 -13.73 24.15
N ASN A 322 -7.55 -13.21 25.31
CA ASN A 322 -6.38 -13.71 26.05
C ASN A 322 -6.54 -15.16 26.55
N LYS A 323 -7.77 -15.62 26.78
CA LYS A 323 -8.08 -16.98 27.25
C LYS A 323 -8.11 -18.01 26.13
N MET A 324 -8.13 -17.60 24.87
CA MET A 324 -8.17 -18.52 23.74
C MET A 324 -6.94 -19.44 23.75
N LYS A 325 -7.17 -20.74 23.60
CA LYS A 325 -6.10 -21.72 23.38
C LYS A 325 -5.55 -21.54 21.96
N VAL A 326 -4.26 -21.30 21.87
CA VAL A 326 -3.58 -20.93 20.61
C VAL A 326 -2.55 -22.00 20.30
#